data_5d83094afd1b3747bbc2098e6b9ef09e
#
_entry.id   5d83094afd1b3747bbc2098e6b9ef09e
#
_cell.length_a   1.000
_cell.length_b   1.000
_cell.length_c   1.000
_cell.angle_alpha   90.00
_cell.angle_beta   90.00
_cell.angle_gamma   90.00
#
_symmetry.space_group_name_H-M   'P 1'
#
loop_
_entity.id
_entity.type
_entity.pdbx_description
1 polymer ?
#
loop_
_entity_poly.entity_id
_entity_poly.type
_entity_poly.pdbx_seq_one_letter_code
_entity_poly.pdbx_strand_id
1 'polypeptide(L)'
;MRNIDMMPFELISSSRGDADAKTPVFSRTDYSVCTIEFVESGRGFLEINGSRFEPEANSVYILAKHSTHRYWPKRDDPWKKKFIVVNGPMMEYLFHVYDLENVYHIPHCERVKNLFSDLLSLHAGTEEGNRKGALLFHELLLELSSVLYEKHNKKDLQIEKLKMTLDSSEKIRFHLAEYAAKNGKSEAYLIREFRKQYAVSPYQYLLTRKLETARQLLRYSNLSIKEIAEQLCFSDQYYFSNCFKKTFGLSPKFFKQS
;
A
#
# COMPACT_ATOMS: atom_id res chain seq x y z
N MET A 1 11.14 -30.74 17.88
CA MET A 1 9.81 -30.91 18.49
C MET A 1 8.91 -29.79 17.99
N ARG A 2 7.87 -30.10 17.22
CA ARG A 2 6.88 -29.10 16.86
C ARG A 2 6.07 -28.83 18.14
N ASN A 3 6.00 -27.54 18.55
CA ASN A 3 5.06 -27.12 19.60
C ASN A 3 3.65 -27.32 19.03
N ILE A 4 2.99 -28.39 19.45
CA ILE A 4 1.70 -28.90 18.94
C ILE A 4 0.52 -28.08 19.55
N ASP A 5 0.78 -27.16 20.50
CA ASP A 5 -0.26 -26.50 21.28
C ASP A 5 -0.69 -25.10 20.81
N MET A 6 -0.15 -24.57 19.71
CA MET A 6 -0.56 -23.26 19.22
C MET A 6 -1.33 -23.43 17.91
N MET A 7 -2.64 -23.16 17.96
CA MET A 7 -3.48 -23.11 16.75
C MET A 7 -2.92 -22.04 15.79
N PRO A 8 -2.77 -22.37 14.49
CA PRO A 8 -2.25 -21.40 13.52
C PRO A 8 -3.14 -20.16 13.39
N PHE A 9 -4.43 -20.32 13.64
CA PHE A 9 -5.45 -19.29 13.67
C PHE A 9 -6.54 -19.65 14.68
N GLU A 10 -6.99 -18.65 15.43
CA GLU A 10 -8.07 -18.78 16.39
C GLU A 10 -9.07 -17.65 16.23
N LEU A 11 -10.34 -17.98 16.00
CA LEU A 11 -11.48 -17.08 16.11
C LEU A 11 -11.97 -17.12 17.57
N ILE A 12 -11.51 -16.18 18.39
CA ILE A 12 -11.79 -16.14 19.84
C ILE A 12 -13.24 -15.74 20.09
N SER A 13 -13.71 -14.70 19.38
CA SER A 13 -15.10 -14.27 19.47
C SER A 13 -15.51 -13.48 18.23
N SER A 14 -16.81 -13.44 17.98
CA SER A 14 -17.42 -12.59 16.98
C SER A 14 -18.77 -12.10 17.52
N SER A 15 -19.09 -10.80 17.38
CA SER A 15 -20.32 -10.24 17.92
C SER A 15 -20.68 -8.89 17.27
N ARG A 16 -21.85 -8.39 17.66
CA ARG A 16 -22.28 -7.03 17.38
C ARG A 16 -22.07 -6.14 18.60
N GLY A 17 -21.78 -4.88 18.35
CA GLY A 17 -21.68 -3.86 19.39
C GLY A 17 -22.56 -2.66 19.02
N ASP A 18 -23.66 -2.50 19.74
CA ASP A 18 -24.56 -1.36 19.58
C ASP A 18 -24.26 -0.37 20.71
N ALA A 19 -23.64 0.75 20.34
CA ALA A 19 -23.34 1.82 21.27
C ALA A 19 -24.50 2.82 21.39
N ASP A 20 -24.58 3.48 22.52
CA ASP A 20 -25.45 4.61 22.79
C ASP A 20 -24.66 5.82 23.33
N ALA A 21 -25.35 6.92 23.60
CA ALA A 21 -24.72 8.13 24.11
C ALA A 21 -24.07 7.98 25.51
N LYS A 22 -24.38 6.89 26.25
CA LYS A 22 -23.85 6.59 27.59
C LYS A 22 -22.73 5.56 27.55
N THR A 23 -22.46 4.96 26.39
CA THR A 23 -21.41 3.95 26.22
C THR A 23 -20.06 4.55 26.63
N PRO A 24 -19.33 3.90 27.57
CA PRO A 24 -18.08 4.43 28.10
C PRO A 24 -16.95 4.38 27.05
N VAL A 25 -15.87 5.09 27.36
CA VAL A 25 -14.59 4.95 26.64
C VAL A 25 -13.99 3.60 27.01
N PHE A 26 -13.68 2.79 26.00
CA PHE A 26 -12.91 1.56 26.16
C PHE A 26 -11.42 1.86 25.99
N SER A 27 -10.59 1.36 26.90
CA SER A 27 -9.14 1.52 26.86
C SER A 27 -8.43 0.21 27.14
N ARG A 28 -7.35 -0.03 26.42
CA ARG A 28 -6.46 -1.20 26.59
C ARG A 28 -5.01 -0.75 26.38
N THR A 29 -4.12 -1.38 27.13
CA THR A 29 -2.66 -1.24 27.01
C THR A 29 -2.06 -2.61 26.77
N ASP A 30 -1.11 -2.72 25.85
CA ASP A 30 -0.48 -3.99 25.46
C ASP A 30 -1.52 -5.09 25.15
N TYR A 31 -2.40 -4.78 24.18
CA TYR A 31 -3.52 -5.64 23.84
C TYR A 31 -3.05 -6.99 23.30
N SER A 32 -3.46 -8.08 23.94
CA SER A 32 -2.90 -9.44 23.70
C SER A 32 -3.41 -10.16 22.46
N VAL A 33 -4.49 -9.64 21.84
CA VAL A 33 -5.14 -10.20 20.65
C VAL A 33 -5.38 -9.12 19.61
N CYS A 34 -5.90 -9.49 18.45
CA CYS A 34 -6.32 -8.53 17.43
C CYS A 34 -7.85 -8.48 17.33
N THR A 35 -8.41 -7.29 17.25
CA THR A 35 -9.83 -7.10 16.96
C THR A 35 -9.98 -6.29 15.67
N ILE A 36 -10.81 -6.79 14.76
CA ILE A 36 -11.20 -6.06 13.55
C ILE A 36 -12.66 -5.73 13.64
N GLU A 37 -13.00 -4.44 13.49
CA GLU A 37 -14.33 -3.93 13.69
C GLU A 37 -14.84 -3.21 12.44
N PHE A 38 -16.02 -3.59 11.97
CA PHE A 38 -16.73 -2.93 10.87
C PHE A 38 -17.85 -2.04 11.42
N VAL A 39 -17.84 -0.77 11.08
CA VAL A 39 -18.88 0.19 11.47
C VAL A 39 -20.04 0.09 10.49
N GLU A 40 -21.20 -0.43 10.95
CA GLU A 40 -22.41 -0.56 10.13
C GLU A 40 -23.13 0.78 9.94
N SER A 41 -23.19 1.60 11.01
CA SER A 41 -23.80 2.93 11.00
C SER A 41 -23.24 3.79 12.12
N GLY A 42 -23.47 5.11 12.06
CA GLY A 42 -22.95 6.06 13.04
C GLY A 42 -21.45 6.26 12.93
N ARG A 43 -20.86 6.88 13.94
CA ARG A 43 -19.43 7.18 13.98
C ARG A 43 -18.89 7.21 15.41
N GLY A 44 -17.57 7.21 15.53
CA GLY A 44 -16.88 7.32 16.81
C GLY A 44 -15.45 7.77 16.66
N PHE A 45 -14.69 7.60 17.72
CA PHE A 45 -13.29 8.01 17.82
C PHE A 45 -12.42 6.82 18.20
N LEU A 46 -11.26 6.73 17.58
CA LEU A 46 -10.21 5.77 17.86
C LEU A 46 -8.90 6.51 18.06
N GLU A 47 -8.26 6.27 19.18
CA GLU A 47 -6.86 6.63 19.42
C GLU A 47 -6.05 5.34 19.62
N ILE A 48 -5.01 5.16 18.83
CA ILE A 48 -4.18 3.95 18.85
C ILE A 48 -2.74 4.30 18.52
N ASN A 49 -1.81 3.87 19.37
CA ASN A 49 -0.37 4.08 19.22
C ASN A 49 0.00 5.53 18.85
N GLY A 50 -0.66 6.51 19.49
CA GLY A 50 -0.44 7.95 19.25
C GLY A 50 -1.16 8.54 18.02
N SER A 51 -1.81 7.74 17.21
CA SER A 51 -2.62 8.20 16.08
C SER A 51 -4.10 8.33 16.45
N ARG A 52 -4.81 9.27 15.79
CA ARG A 52 -6.25 9.50 16.02
C ARG A 52 -7.03 9.37 14.72
N PHE A 53 -8.18 8.69 14.79
CA PHE A 53 -9.08 8.43 13.67
C PHE A 53 -10.53 8.68 14.10
N GLU A 54 -11.41 8.93 13.11
CA GLU A 54 -12.85 9.04 13.28
C GLU A 54 -13.54 8.00 12.37
N PRO A 55 -13.61 6.72 12.77
CA PRO A 55 -14.32 5.71 12.02
C PRO A 55 -15.80 6.05 11.89
N GLU A 56 -16.32 5.93 10.68
CA GLU A 56 -17.71 6.19 10.30
C GLU A 56 -18.33 4.99 9.58
N ALA A 57 -19.61 5.08 9.24
CA ALA A 57 -20.31 4.02 8.53
C ALA A 57 -19.54 3.52 7.31
N ASN A 58 -19.53 2.19 7.12
CA ASN A 58 -18.80 1.48 6.08
C ASN A 58 -17.26 1.60 6.19
N SER A 59 -16.72 1.87 7.36
CA SER A 59 -15.29 1.78 7.60
C SER A 59 -14.93 0.58 8.47
N VAL A 60 -13.68 0.13 8.35
CA VAL A 60 -13.07 -0.86 9.23
C VAL A 60 -11.99 -0.20 10.07
N TYR A 61 -11.92 -0.55 11.36
CA TYR A 61 -10.78 -0.24 12.17
C TYR A 61 -10.20 -1.47 12.87
N ILE A 62 -8.90 -1.42 13.13
CA ILE A 62 -8.13 -2.56 13.60
C ILE A 62 -7.47 -2.19 14.92
N LEU A 63 -7.81 -2.93 15.96
CA LEU A 63 -7.17 -2.90 17.27
C LEU A 63 -6.08 -3.97 17.27
N ALA A 64 -4.88 -3.58 16.84
CA ALA A 64 -3.78 -4.49 16.61
C ALA A 64 -3.27 -5.12 17.93
N LYS A 65 -2.74 -6.33 17.83
CA LYS A 65 -2.02 -6.98 18.94
C LYS A 65 -0.84 -6.07 19.39
N HIS A 66 -0.59 -6.03 20.68
CA HIS A 66 0.41 -5.18 21.35
C HIS A 66 0.15 -3.67 21.22
N SER A 67 -1.03 -3.26 20.75
CA SER A 67 -1.37 -1.84 20.71
C SER A 67 -1.81 -1.29 22.07
N THR A 68 -1.59 0.01 22.24
CA THR A 68 -2.23 0.80 23.28
C THR A 68 -3.27 1.67 22.61
N HIS A 69 -4.54 1.47 22.98
CA HIS A 69 -5.66 2.13 22.30
C HIS A 69 -6.79 2.49 23.23
N ARG A 70 -7.57 3.48 22.80
CA ARG A 70 -8.88 3.80 23.37
C ARG A 70 -9.85 4.19 22.27
N TYR A 71 -11.13 3.83 22.45
CA TYR A 71 -12.17 4.15 21.48
C TYR A 71 -13.52 4.40 22.18
N TRP A 72 -14.35 5.23 21.57
CA TRP A 72 -15.67 5.59 22.09
C TRP A 72 -16.58 6.09 20.96
N PRO A 73 -17.93 5.92 21.10
CA PRO A 73 -18.87 6.41 20.12
C PRO A 73 -18.99 7.94 20.16
N LYS A 74 -19.39 8.53 19.05
CA LYS A 74 -19.82 9.93 19.01
C LYS A 74 -21.22 10.03 19.66
N ARG A 75 -21.42 10.95 20.61
CA ARG A 75 -22.62 10.99 21.45
C ARG A 75 -23.92 11.25 20.68
N ASP A 76 -23.85 12.10 19.65
CA ASP A 76 -24.98 12.50 18.79
C ASP A 76 -25.20 11.54 17.60
N ASP A 77 -24.30 10.63 17.35
CA ASP A 77 -24.35 9.67 16.24
C ASP A 77 -23.57 8.38 16.61
N PRO A 78 -24.03 7.64 17.65
CA PRO A 78 -23.29 6.50 18.16
C PRO A 78 -23.29 5.35 17.16
N TRP A 79 -22.13 4.73 17.01
CA TRP A 79 -21.94 3.65 16.06
C TRP A 79 -22.61 2.33 16.45
N LYS A 80 -23.07 1.61 15.41
CA LYS A 80 -23.35 0.17 15.46
C LYS A 80 -22.29 -0.55 14.66
N LYS A 81 -21.77 -1.64 15.19
CA LYS A 81 -20.62 -2.32 14.60
C LYS A 81 -20.70 -3.84 14.72
N LYS A 82 -20.01 -4.51 13.86
CA LYS A 82 -19.67 -5.93 13.93
C LYS A 82 -18.19 -6.05 14.24
N PHE A 83 -17.79 -7.03 15.02
CA PHE A 83 -16.38 -7.26 15.29
C PHE A 83 -16.04 -8.73 15.38
N ILE A 84 -14.79 -9.03 15.11
CA ILE A 84 -14.15 -10.31 15.32
C ILE A 84 -12.91 -10.11 16.17
N VAL A 85 -12.66 -11.06 17.08
CA VAL A 85 -11.43 -11.14 17.87
C VAL A 85 -10.68 -12.37 17.42
N VAL A 86 -9.45 -12.19 16.99
CA VAL A 86 -8.61 -13.24 16.41
C VAL A 86 -7.22 -13.26 17.00
N ASN A 87 -6.55 -14.43 16.93
CA ASN A 87 -5.18 -14.62 17.35
C ASN A 87 -4.51 -15.71 16.50
N GLY A 88 -3.21 -15.85 16.65
CA GLY A 88 -2.38 -16.89 16.04
C GLY A 88 -1.38 -16.39 15.02
N PRO A 89 -0.31 -17.14 14.75
CA PRO A 89 0.78 -16.72 13.86
C PRO A 89 0.35 -16.54 12.39
N MET A 90 -0.69 -17.23 11.94
CA MET A 90 -1.24 -17.03 10.59
C MET A 90 -1.80 -15.62 10.42
N MET A 91 -2.46 -15.08 11.45
CA MET A 91 -2.95 -13.71 11.44
C MET A 91 -1.80 -12.72 11.22
N GLU A 92 -0.74 -12.81 12.04
CA GLU A 92 0.41 -11.90 11.94
C GLU A 92 1.09 -11.99 10.56
N TYR A 93 1.26 -13.21 10.04
CA TYR A 93 1.83 -13.42 8.71
C TYR A 93 0.99 -12.80 7.58
N LEU A 94 -0.34 -12.96 7.62
CA LEU A 94 -1.24 -12.38 6.63
C LEU A 94 -1.27 -10.84 6.69
N PHE A 95 -1.20 -10.24 7.89
CA PHE A 95 -1.07 -8.79 8.02
C PHE A 95 0.20 -8.27 7.33
N HIS A 96 1.31 -8.98 7.46
CA HIS A 96 2.56 -8.67 6.79
C HIS A 96 2.44 -8.82 5.26
N VAL A 97 1.92 -9.94 4.77
CA VAL A 97 1.79 -10.23 3.32
C VAL A 97 0.88 -9.24 2.60
N TYR A 98 -0.16 -8.73 3.29
CA TYR A 98 -1.13 -7.78 2.72
C TYR A 98 -0.82 -6.30 3.01
N ASP A 99 0.37 -5.98 3.54
CA ASP A 99 0.77 -4.61 3.91
C ASP A 99 -0.23 -3.90 4.84
N LEU A 100 -0.84 -4.66 5.75
CA LEU A 100 -1.81 -4.16 6.73
C LEU A 100 -1.18 -3.86 8.10
N GLU A 101 0.12 -4.06 8.27
CA GLU A 101 0.84 -3.72 9.49
C GLU A 101 0.76 -2.20 9.73
N ASN A 102 0.41 -1.80 10.96
CA ASN A 102 0.21 -0.41 11.35
C ASN A 102 -0.92 0.33 10.58
N VAL A 103 -1.79 -0.40 9.88
CA VAL A 103 -3.02 0.13 9.33
C VAL A 103 -4.12 -0.01 10.38
N TYR A 104 -4.59 1.11 10.92
CA TYR A 104 -5.57 1.11 12.01
C TYR A 104 -6.97 1.53 11.58
N HIS A 105 -7.13 2.16 10.41
CA HIS A 105 -8.43 2.61 9.90
C HIS A 105 -8.46 2.58 8.37
N ILE A 106 -9.50 1.95 7.81
CA ILE A 106 -9.74 1.81 6.38
C ILE A 106 -11.17 2.29 6.09
N PRO A 107 -11.36 3.43 5.42
CA PRO A 107 -12.69 3.91 5.01
C PRO A 107 -13.18 3.19 3.75
N HIS A 108 -14.48 3.28 3.47
CA HIS A 108 -15.10 2.77 2.22
C HIS A 108 -14.97 1.26 2.02
N CYS A 109 -15.29 0.50 3.07
CA CYS A 109 -15.21 -0.95 3.12
C CYS A 109 -16.57 -1.64 2.93
N GLU A 110 -17.49 -1.10 2.14
CA GLU A 110 -18.85 -1.66 1.93
C GLU A 110 -18.81 -3.12 1.50
N ARG A 111 -17.82 -3.50 0.71
CA ARG A 111 -17.66 -4.87 0.17
C ARG A 111 -17.43 -5.94 1.24
N VAL A 112 -16.87 -5.59 2.39
CA VAL A 112 -16.62 -6.57 3.47
C VAL A 112 -17.81 -6.80 4.40
N LYS A 113 -18.92 -6.10 4.22
CA LYS A 113 -20.11 -6.19 5.08
C LYS A 113 -20.67 -7.61 5.20
N ASN A 114 -20.70 -8.34 4.09
CA ASN A 114 -21.18 -9.73 4.07
C ASN A 114 -20.20 -10.68 4.74
N LEU A 115 -18.88 -10.50 4.53
CA LEU A 115 -17.83 -11.28 5.20
C LEU A 115 -17.93 -11.18 6.72
N PHE A 116 -18.20 -9.98 7.27
CA PHE A 116 -18.47 -9.84 8.70
C PHE A 116 -19.76 -10.60 9.14
N SER A 117 -20.78 -10.61 8.31
CA SER A 117 -22.00 -11.38 8.63
C SER A 117 -21.72 -12.89 8.66
N ASP A 118 -20.94 -13.38 7.71
CA ASP A 118 -20.55 -14.78 7.63
C ASP A 118 -19.65 -15.18 8.81
N LEU A 119 -18.66 -14.33 9.17
CA LEU A 119 -17.83 -14.53 10.34
C LEU A 119 -18.63 -14.57 11.66
N LEU A 120 -19.66 -13.72 11.78
CA LEU A 120 -20.54 -13.70 12.95
C LEU A 120 -21.46 -14.95 13.03
N SER A 121 -21.69 -15.65 11.91
CA SER A 121 -22.45 -16.89 11.90
C SER A 121 -21.69 -18.11 12.41
N LEU A 122 -20.35 -18.00 12.55
CA LEU A 122 -19.50 -19.08 13.00
C LEU A 122 -19.56 -19.25 14.52
N HIS A 123 -19.38 -20.47 14.98
CA HIS A 123 -19.21 -20.79 16.41
C HIS A 123 -17.74 -20.57 16.79
N ALA A 124 -17.45 -19.39 17.34
CA ALA A 124 -16.12 -19.04 17.80
C ALA A 124 -15.62 -20.03 18.90
N GLY A 125 -14.32 -20.24 18.97
CA GLY A 125 -13.70 -21.16 19.93
C GLY A 125 -13.84 -22.66 19.60
N THR A 126 -14.48 -23.02 18.47
CA THR A 126 -14.58 -24.40 17.99
C THR A 126 -13.58 -24.68 16.87
N GLU A 127 -13.18 -25.94 16.69
CA GLU A 127 -12.28 -26.34 15.59
C GLU A 127 -12.84 -25.98 14.21
N GLU A 128 -14.13 -26.26 14.00
CA GLU A 128 -14.81 -25.91 12.76
C GLU A 128 -14.88 -24.39 12.57
N GLY A 129 -15.22 -23.62 13.62
CA GLY A 129 -15.22 -22.17 13.62
C GLY A 129 -13.85 -21.59 13.29
N ASN A 130 -12.80 -22.13 13.86
CA ASN A 130 -11.42 -21.71 13.57
C ASN A 130 -11.03 -22.02 12.11
N ARG A 131 -11.35 -23.21 11.61
CA ARG A 131 -11.04 -23.58 10.22
C ARG A 131 -11.77 -22.73 9.19
N LYS A 132 -13.08 -22.55 9.34
CA LYS A 132 -13.87 -21.68 8.47
C LYS A 132 -13.52 -20.21 8.65
N GLY A 133 -13.30 -19.81 9.90
CA GLY A 133 -12.86 -18.45 10.26
C GLY A 133 -11.54 -18.07 9.62
N ALA A 134 -10.57 -18.98 9.54
CA ALA A 134 -9.28 -18.74 8.88
C ALA A 134 -9.44 -18.40 7.38
N LEU A 135 -10.35 -19.08 6.68
CA LEU A 135 -10.61 -18.82 5.26
C LEU A 135 -11.29 -17.46 5.06
N LEU A 136 -12.36 -17.18 5.82
CA LEU A 136 -13.06 -15.89 5.75
C LEU A 136 -12.19 -14.73 6.22
N PHE A 137 -11.32 -14.96 7.19
CA PHE A 137 -10.35 -13.96 7.64
C PHE A 137 -9.33 -13.63 6.54
N HIS A 138 -8.81 -14.64 5.84
CA HIS A 138 -7.92 -14.44 4.71
C HIS A 138 -8.61 -13.61 3.61
N GLU A 139 -9.85 -13.97 3.24
CA GLU A 139 -10.67 -13.21 2.27
C GLU A 139 -10.90 -11.77 2.75
N LEU A 140 -11.20 -11.57 4.04
CA LEU A 140 -11.35 -10.24 4.63
C LEU A 140 -10.10 -9.38 4.45
N LEU A 141 -8.91 -9.91 4.77
CA LEU A 141 -7.66 -9.16 4.63
C LEU A 141 -7.33 -8.87 3.17
N LEU A 142 -7.60 -9.79 2.25
CA LEU A 142 -7.45 -9.58 0.82
C LEU A 142 -8.33 -8.41 0.33
N GLU A 143 -9.60 -8.37 0.74
CA GLU A 143 -10.51 -7.26 0.39
C GLU A 143 -10.09 -5.93 1.01
N LEU A 144 -9.65 -5.92 2.28
CA LEU A 144 -9.15 -4.71 2.94
C LEU A 144 -7.88 -4.16 2.26
N SER A 145 -6.95 -5.04 1.92
CA SER A 145 -5.76 -4.67 1.15
C SER A 145 -6.15 -4.11 -0.23
N SER A 146 -7.13 -4.72 -0.92
CA SER A 146 -7.64 -4.25 -2.20
C SER A 146 -8.23 -2.83 -2.12
N VAL A 147 -8.99 -2.51 -1.05
CA VAL A 147 -9.52 -1.16 -0.82
C VAL A 147 -8.38 -0.14 -0.66
N LEU A 148 -7.33 -0.48 0.09
CA LEU A 148 -6.15 0.37 0.25
C LEU A 148 -5.40 0.54 -1.07
N TYR A 149 -5.20 -0.55 -1.80
CA TYR A 149 -4.54 -0.56 -3.11
C TYR A 149 -5.30 0.29 -4.14
N GLU A 150 -6.63 0.15 -4.23
CA GLU A 150 -7.47 0.98 -5.09
C GLU A 150 -7.41 2.46 -4.72
N LYS A 151 -7.37 2.79 -3.42
CA LYS A 151 -7.20 4.17 -2.95
C LYS A 151 -5.84 4.74 -3.35
N HIS A 152 -4.77 3.96 -3.23
CA HIS A 152 -3.44 4.33 -3.72
C HIS A 152 -3.44 4.45 -5.24
N ASN A 153 -4.02 3.50 -5.96
CA ASN A 153 -4.08 3.49 -7.42
C ASN A 153 -4.95 4.61 -8.00
N LYS A 154 -6.03 5.03 -7.35
CA LYS A 154 -6.77 6.22 -7.82
C LYS A 154 -5.92 7.51 -7.78
N LYS A 155 -5.00 7.62 -6.81
CA LYS A 155 -3.99 8.69 -6.84
C LYS A 155 -2.89 8.42 -7.86
N ASP A 156 -2.54 7.17 -8.07
CA ASP A 156 -1.33 6.73 -8.75
C ASP A 156 -1.54 6.34 -10.22
N LEU A 157 -2.78 6.15 -10.71
CA LEU A 157 -3.01 5.79 -12.10
C LEU A 157 -2.40 6.81 -13.08
N GLN A 158 -2.34 8.08 -12.70
CA GLN A 158 -1.69 9.12 -13.51
C GLN A 158 -0.16 9.03 -13.44
N ILE A 159 0.37 8.67 -12.28
CA ILE A 159 1.81 8.48 -12.08
C ILE A 159 2.27 7.17 -12.74
N GLU A 160 1.48 6.10 -12.69
CA GLU A 160 1.71 4.89 -13.47
C GLU A 160 1.70 5.17 -14.98
N LYS A 161 0.72 5.93 -15.48
CA LYS A 161 0.68 6.36 -16.88
C LYS A 161 1.91 7.21 -17.25
N LEU A 162 2.34 8.09 -16.37
CA LEU A 162 3.58 8.85 -16.56
C LEU A 162 4.77 7.91 -16.66
N LYS A 163 4.90 6.94 -15.74
CA LYS A 163 5.98 5.95 -15.75
C LYS A 163 5.97 5.14 -17.05
N MET A 164 4.83 4.62 -17.49
CA MET A 164 4.69 3.91 -18.78
C MET A 164 5.13 4.78 -19.97
N THR A 165 4.77 6.08 -19.95
CA THR A 165 5.20 7.03 -20.96
C THR A 165 6.72 7.20 -20.92
N LEU A 166 7.33 7.34 -19.75
CA LEU A 166 8.78 7.44 -19.58
C LEU A 166 9.50 6.17 -20.05
N ASP A 167 8.95 4.98 -19.77
CA ASP A 167 9.50 3.69 -20.22
C ASP A 167 9.55 3.59 -21.77
N SER A 168 8.58 4.18 -22.45
CA SER A 168 8.53 4.23 -23.94
C SER A 168 9.26 5.43 -24.55
N SER A 169 9.75 6.37 -23.75
CA SER A 169 10.33 7.65 -24.21
C SER A 169 11.85 7.67 -24.22
N GLU A 170 12.53 6.50 -24.13
CA GLU A 170 14.00 6.44 -24.09
C GLU A 170 14.66 7.04 -25.33
N LYS A 171 14.02 6.92 -26.49
CA LYS A 171 14.49 7.38 -27.79
C LYS A 171 13.78 8.66 -28.27
N ILE A 172 12.99 9.31 -27.40
CA ILE A 172 12.21 10.48 -27.77
C ILE A 172 12.55 11.62 -26.80
N ARG A 173 12.51 12.86 -27.29
CA ARG A 173 12.56 14.03 -26.39
C ARG A 173 11.25 14.07 -25.60
N PHE A 174 11.35 13.84 -24.29
CA PHE A 174 10.22 13.92 -23.38
C PHE A 174 10.24 15.26 -22.64
N HIS A 175 9.12 15.98 -22.70
CA HIS A 175 8.91 17.25 -22.00
C HIS A 175 7.83 17.06 -20.93
N LEU A 176 8.22 17.08 -19.66
CA LEU A 176 7.30 16.88 -18.54
C LEU A 176 6.22 17.98 -18.50
N ALA A 177 6.56 19.23 -18.88
CA ALA A 177 5.63 20.35 -18.98
C ALA A 177 4.47 20.06 -19.94
N GLU A 178 4.79 19.58 -21.14
CA GLU A 178 3.78 19.22 -22.16
C GLU A 178 2.89 18.06 -21.70
N TYR A 179 3.51 17.04 -21.08
CA TYR A 179 2.78 15.92 -20.50
C TYR A 179 1.85 16.40 -19.38
N ALA A 180 2.32 17.26 -18.49
CA ALA A 180 1.55 17.84 -17.40
C ALA A 180 0.34 18.63 -17.91
N ALA A 181 0.55 19.53 -18.87
CA ALA A 181 -0.50 20.33 -19.49
C ALA A 181 -1.57 19.44 -20.15
N LYS A 182 -1.17 18.43 -20.93
CA LYS A 182 -2.07 17.48 -21.60
C LYS A 182 -2.93 16.68 -20.60
N ASN A 183 -2.44 16.44 -19.40
CA ASN A 183 -3.14 15.67 -18.38
C ASN A 183 -3.78 16.55 -17.28
N GLY A 184 -3.85 17.87 -17.47
CA GLY A 184 -4.48 18.81 -16.53
C GLY A 184 -3.79 18.86 -15.16
N LYS A 185 -2.44 18.71 -15.13
CA LYS A 185 -1.64 18.70 -13.91
C LYS A 185 -0.49 19.70 -14.00
N SER A 186 0.06 20.12 -12.85
CA SER A 186 1.32 20.85 -12.80
C SER A 186 2.52 19.91 -12.79
N GLU A 187 3.66 20.35 -13.34
CA GLU A 187 4.92 19.60 -13.24
C GLU A 187 5.31 19.34 -11.79
N ALA A 188 5.14 20.33 -10.93
CA ALA A 188 5.45 20.19 -9.49
C ALA A 188 4.65 19.06 -8.83
N TYR A 189 3.37 18.91 -9.17
CA TYR A 189 2.54 17.79 -8.73
C TYR A 189 3.11 16.45 -9.20
N LEU A 190 3.39 16.32 -10.50
CA LEU A 190 3.91 15.08 -11.08
C LEU A 190 5.27 14.70 -10.48
N ILE A 191 6.18 15.65 -10.28
CA ILE A 191 7.50 15.42 -9.68
C ILE A 191 7.35 14.94 -8.23
N ARG A 192 6.49 15.59 -7.46
CA ARG A 192 6.27 15.24 -6.04
C ARG A 192 5.68 13.85 -5.90
N GLU A 193 4.59 13.55 -6.61
CA GLU A 193 3.91 12.25 -6.49
C GLU A 193 4.76 11.11 -7.08
N PHE A 194 5.50 11.37 -8.18
CA PHE A 194 6.42 10.38 -8.75
C PHE A 194 7.57 10.05 -7.79
N ARG A 195 8.15 11.08 -7.12
CA ARG A 195 9.17 10.85 -6.09
C ARG A 195 8.63 10.06 -4.90
N LYS A 196 7.40 10.32 -4.51
CA LYS A 196 6.75 9.60 -3.40
C LYS A 196 6.61 8.12 -3.73
N GLN A 197 6.27 7.78 -4.98
CA GLN A 197 6.02 6.42 -5.41
C GLN A 197 7.30 5.66 -5.81
N TYR A 198 8.24 6.33 -6.49
CA TYR A 198 9.43 5.68 -7.07
C TYR A 198 10.75 6.13 -6.44
N ALA A 199 10.73 6.93 -5.40
CA ALA A 199 11.89 7.49 -4.69
C ALA A 199 12.84 8.36 -5.56
N VAL A 200 12.54 8.56 -6.84
CA VAL A 200 13.33 9.36 -7.79
C VAL A 200 12.43 10.32 -8.56
N SER A 201 12.99 11.39 -9.13
CA SER A 201 12.20 12.27 -10.01
C SER A 201 11.95 11.63 -11.38
N PRO A 202 10.90 12.06 -12.14
CA PRO A 202 10.67 11.61 -13.51
C PRO A 202 11.89 11.76 -14.42
N TYR A 203 12.62 12.88 -14.29
CA TYR A 203 13.83 13.14 -15.06
C TYR A 203 14.98 12.17 -14.70
N GLN A 204 15.20 11.91 -13.42
CA GLN A 204 16.19 10.93 -12.98
C GLN A 204 15.84 9.52 -13.42
N TYR A 205 14.55 9.15 -13.34
CA TYR A 205 14.06 7.87 -13.83
C TYR A 205 14.35 7.71 -15.33
N LEU A 206 13.95 8.67 -16.17
CA LEU A 206 14.18 8.63 -17.61
C LEU A 206 15.67 8.60 -17.94
N LEU A 207 16.49 9.40 -17.23
CA LEU A 207 17.95 9.38 -17.43
C LEU A 207 18.54 8.00 -17.16
N THR A 208 18.14 7.35 -16.06
CA THR A 208 18.59 5.98 -15.73
C THR A 208 18.19 5.00 -16.83
N ARG A 209 16.95 5.06 -17.32
CA ARG A 209 16.48 4.22 -18.43
C ARG A 209 17.31 4.42 -19.70
N LYS A 210 17.56 5.67 -20.09
CA LYS A 210 18.43 5.99 -21.25
C LYS A 210 19.84 5.43 -21.08
N LEU A 211 20.42 5.55 -19.89
CA LEU A 211 21.76 5.04 -19.62
C LEU A 211 21.82 3.50 -19.63
N GLU A 212 20.78 2.82 -19.16
CA GLU A 212 20.68 1.35 -19.28
C GLU A 212 20.57 0.91 -20.75
N THR A 213 19.76 1.59 -21.55
CA THR A 213 19.68 1.34 -23.00
C THR A 213 21.01 1.63 -23.68
N ALA A 214 21.70 2.71 -23.30
CA ALA A 214 23.04 3.01 -23.80
C ALA A 214 24.05 1.88 -23.49
N ARG A 215 23.98 1.32 -22.30
CA ARG A 215 24.81 0.18 -21.88
C ARG A 215 24.62 -1.04 -22.80
N GLN A 216 23.36 -1.33 -23.18
CA GLN A 216 23.05 -2.41 -24.11
C GLN A 216 23.57 -2.10 -25.52
N LEU A 217 23.35 -0.85 -26.00
CA LEU A 217 23.83 -0.44 -27.33
C LEU A 217 25.37 -0.45 -27.43
N LEU A 218 26.07 -0.02 -26.41
CA LEU A 218 27.54 -0.07 -26.36
C LEU A 218 28.06 -1.50 -26.43
N ARG A 219 27.37 -2.48 -25.86
CA ARG A 219 27.80 -3.88 -25.80
C ARG A 219 27.43 -4.67 -27.06
N TYR A 220 26.26 -4.40 -27.64
CA TYR A 220 25.66 -5.27 -28.66
C TYR A 220 25.44 -4.58 -30.01
N SER A 221 25.93 -3.35 -30.20
CA SER A 221 25.82 -2.65 -31.48
C SER A 221 27.18 -2.10 -31.95
N ASN A 222 27.26 -1.78 -33.26
CA ASN A 222 28.42 -1.12 -33.84
C ASN A 222 28.32 0.41 -33.80
N LEU A 223 27.31 0.96 -33.18
CA LEU A 223 27.08 2.42 -33.09
C LEU A 223 28.26 3.10 -32.38
N SER A 224 28.66 4.25 -32.86
CA SER A 224 29.62 5.12 -32.20
C SER A 224 28.97 5.74 -30.93
N ILE A 225 29.82 6.22 -30.03
CA ILE A 225 29.35 6.91 -28.79
C ILE A 225 28.47 8.14 -29.14
N LYS A 226 28.81 8.83 -30.24
CA LYS A 226 28.07 9.98 -30.73
C LYS A 226 26.66 9.57 -31.20
N GLU A 227 26.58 8.54 -32.05
CA GLU A 227 25.31 8.00 -32.56
C GLU A 227 24.39 7.51 -31.41
N ILE A 228 24.95 6.85 -30.39
CA ILE A 228 24.21 6.41 -29.20
C ILE A 228 23.65 7.63 -28.44
N ALA A 229 24.46 8.67 -28.23
CA ALA A 229 24.01 9.90 -27.57
C ALA A 229 22.88 10.59 -28.34
N GLU A 230 23.00 10.67 -29.66
CA GLU A 230 21.98 11.25 -30.55
C GLU A 230 20.69 10.39 -30.53
N GLN A 231 20.81 9.08 -30.68
CA GLN A 231 19.67 8.13 -30.68
C GLN A 231 18.87 8.19 -29.37
N LEU A 232 19.56 8.40 -28.26
CA LEU A 232 18.92 8.48 -26.91
C LEU A 232 18.58 9.93 -26.53
N CYS A 233 18.64 10.88 -27.50
CA CYS A 233 18.27 12.28 -27.28
C CYS A 233 19.00 12.96 -26.12
N PHE A 234 20.31 12.69 -25.95
CA PHE A 234 21.16 13.54 -25.12
C PHE A 234 21.48 14.85 -25.84
N SER A 235 21.74 15.90 -25.07
CA SER A 235 22.10 17.22 -25.64
C SER A 235 23.37 17.14 -26.52
N ASP A 236 24.33 16.35 -26.05
CA ASP A 236 25.60 16.11 -26.72
C ASP A 236 26.31 14.86 -26.15
N GLN A 237 27.33 14.40 -26.86
CA GLN A 237 28.14 13.24 -26.51
C GLN A 237 28.91 13.42 -25.17
N TYR A 238 29.30 14.65 -24.84
CA TYR A 238 30.09 14.93 -23.65
C TYR A 238 29.23 14.80 -22.41
N TYR A 239 28.03 15.39 -22.43
CA TYR A 239 27.04 15.24 -21.36
C TYR A 239 26.66 13.78 -21.15
N PHE A 240 26.36 13.06 -22.23
CA PHE A 240 26.12 11.62 -22.18
C PHE A 240 27.26 10.85 -21.48
N SER A 241 28.51 11.09 -21.92
CA SER A 241 29.67 10.38 -21.37
C SER A 241 29.88 10.62 -19.90
N ASN A 242 29.63 11.87 -19.42
CA ASN A 242 29.69 12.22 -18.02
C ASN A 242 28.62 11.54 -17.19
N CYS A 243 27.35 11.55 -17.66
CA CYS A 243 26.25 10.85 -17.01
C CYS A 243 26.52 9.34 -16.91
N PHE A 244 26.98 8.73 -18.01
CA PHE A 244 27.30 7.31 -18.07
C PHE A 244 28.43 6.93 -17.07
N LYS A 245 29.53 7.70 -17.08
CA LYS A 245 30.63 7.47 -16.15
C LYS A 245 30.21 7.63 -14.70
N LYS A 246 29.38 8.65 -14.39
CA LYS A 246 28.86 8.86 -13.04
C LYS A 246 27.99 7.69 -12.56
N THR A 247 27.22 7.09 -13.46
CA THR A 247 26.28 6.01 -13.12
C THR A 247 26.98 4.65 -13.05
N PHE A 248 27.89 4.34 -13.98
CA PHE A 248 28.49 3.01 -14.10
C PHE A 248 29.99 2.94 -13.69
N GLY A 249 30.58 4.05 -13.31
CA GLY A 249 31.99 4.12 -12.87
C GLY A 249 32.99 4.16 -14.01
N LEU A 250 32.65 3.75 -15.23
CA LEU A 250 33.50 3.70 -16.41
C LEU A 250 32.97 4.60 -17.53
N SER A 251 33.87 5.19 -18.33
CA SER A 251 33.42 5.94 -19.50
C SER A 251 32.86 5.01 -20.59
N PRO A 252 31.94 5.50 -21.46
CA PRO A 252 31.39 4.72 -22.56
C PRO A 252 32.47 4.07 -23.45
N LYS A 253 33.60 4.76 -23.68
CA LYS A 253 34.72 4.27 -24.46
C LYS A 253 35.37 3.05 -23.83
N PHE A 254 35.66 3.09 -22.54
CA PHE A 254 36.25 1.96 -21.82
C PHE A 254 35.25 0.80 -21.69
N PHE A 255 33.99 1.10 -21.45
CA PHE A 255 32.94 0.07 -21.35
C PHE A 255 32.71 -0.69 -22.65
N LYS A 256 32.87 -0.04 -23.83
CA LYS A 256 32.73 -0.68 -25.15
C LYS A 256 33.90 -1.60 -25.48
N GLN A 257 35.07 -1.41 -24.87
CA GLN A 257 36.28 -2.17 -25.09
C GLN A 257 36.45 -3.35 -24.12
N SER A 258 35.67 -3.36 -23.03
CA SER A 258 35.67 -4.42 -22.02
C SER A 258 34.65 -5.51 -22.35
#